data_661e911f70bda3bdd80173aec8a02113
#
_entry.id   661e911f70bda3bdd80173aec8a02113
#
_cell.length_a   1.000
_cell.length_b   1.000
_cell.length_c   1.000
_cell.angle_alpha   90.00
_cell.angle_beta   90.00
_cell.angle_gamma   90.00
#
_symmetry.space_group_name_H-M   'P 1'
#
loop_
_entity.id
_entity.type
_entity.pdbx_description
1 polymer ?
#
loop_
_entity_poly.entity_id
_entity_poly.type
_entity_poly.pdbx_seq_one_letter_code
_entity_poly.pdbx_strand_id
1 'polypeptide(L)'
;MRTRRGARIVLLDQDDRILMIRHRYDGVIVVPGSPVQEFFWVPPGGGLTEDEDFLQAASRELLEETGLTEVEWGPCLWTLDADVRWGGEPVHMHERYFLARARGAQTITRAYLEPEEQQGIIDHRWWSLAELVATTETLRPMGLSELLADVLAVGGRPSSEPRALRT
;
A
#
# COMPACT_ATOMS: atom_id res chain seq x y z
N MET A 1 -11.17 -7.94 -20.61
CA MET A 1 -11.08 -7.63 -19.18
C MET A 1 -10.33 -6.31 -19.01
N ARG A 2 -10.89 -5.40 -18.25
CA ARG A 2 -10.26 -4.11 -17.96
C ARG A 2 -9.08 -4.30 -17.03
N THR A 3 -7.98 -3.57 -17.28
CA THR A 3 -6.82 -3.55 -16.38
C THR A 3 -6.84 -2.27 -15.54
N ARG A 4 -6.73 -2.41 -14.24
CA ARG A 4 -6.53 -1.29 -13.32
C ARG A 4 -5.11 -1.32 -12.79
N ARG A 5 -4.39 -0.22 -13.01
CA ARG A 5 -3.03 -0.04 -12.50
C ARG A 5 -3.07 0.76 -11.21
N GLY A 6 -2.28 0.35 -10.25
CA GLY A 6 -2.18 1.02 -8.96
C GLY A 6 -0.75 1.15 -8.48
N ALA A 7 -0.51 2.14 -7.63
CA ALA A 7 0.77 2.36 -6.98
C ALA A 7 0.59 2.34 -5.47
N ARG A 8 1.46 1.61 -4.77
CA ARG A 8 1.51 1.52 -3.31
C ARG A 8 2.86 2.00 -2.80
N ILE A 9 2.90 2.50 -1.60
CA ILE A 9 4.11 3.05 -1.00
C ILE A 9 4.49 2.26 0.26
N VAL A 10 5.64 1.61 0.23
CA VAL A 10 6.27 1.02 1.41
C VAL A 10 7.07 2.14 2.07
N LEU A 11 6.39 2.92 2.90
CA LEU A 11 6.96 4.09 3.55
C LEU A 11 7.52 3.72 4.90
N LEU A 12 8.82 3.89 5.07
CA LEU A 12 9.54 3.62 6.31
C LEU A 12 9.92 4.92 7.00
N ASP A 13 9.82 4.94 8.33
CA ASP A 13 10.34 6.04 9.16
C ASP A 13 11.79 5.77 9.59
N GLN A 14 12.31 6.63 10.46
CA GLN A 14 13.70 6.53 10.97
C GLN A 14 13.95 5.25 11.78
N ASP A 15 12.90 4.66 12.33
CA ASP A 15 12.99 3.45 13.15
C ASP A 15 12.59 2.19 12.38
N ASP A 16 12.59 2.27 11.03
CA ASP A 16 12.18 1.19 10.13
C ASP A 16 10.75 0.68 10.36
N ARG A 17 9.87 1.56 10.85
CA ARG A 17 8.44 1.27 10.94
C ARG A 17 7.76 1.61 9.62
N ILE A 18 6.84 0.76 9.19
CA ILE A 18 6.07 0.98 7.98
C ILE A 18 4.74 1.68 8.29
N LEU A 19 4.38 2.66 7.46
CA LEU A 19 3.08 3.29 7.56
C LEU A 19 2.02 2.41 6.91
N MET A 20 0.97 2.11 7.66
CA MET A 20 -0.18 1.36 7.17
C MET A 20 -1.46 2.16 7.39
N ILE A 21 -2.41 1.98 6.49
CA ILE A 21 -3.73 2.60 6.55
C ILE A 21 -4.76 1.51 6.78
N ARG A 22 -5.62 1.71 7.78
CA ARG A 22 -6.72 0.79 8.07
C ARG A 22 -7.95 1.19 7.26
N HIS A 23 -8.42 0.24 6.48
CA HIS A 23 -9.62 0.39 5.66
C HIS A 23 -10.76 -0.47 6.18
N ARG A 24 -11.97 0.05 6.00
CA ARG A 24 -13.19 -0.76 6.08
C ARG A 24 -13.46 -1.34 4.70
N TYR A 25 -13.76 -2.64 4.65
CA TYR A 25 -14.16 -3.28 3.41
C TYR A 25 -15.55 -2.77 2.98
N ASP A 26 -15.64 -2.28 1.76
CA ASP A 26 -16.85 -1.67 1.22
C ASP A 26 -17.68 -2.62 0.34
N GLY A 27 -17.22 -3.85 0.14
CA GLY A 27 -17.90 -4.84 -0.69
C GLY A 27 -17.69 -4.68 -2.19
N VAL A 28 -16.94 -3.68 -2.63
CA VAL A 28 -16.75 -3.38 -4.05
C VAL A 28 -15.77 -4.32 -4.72
N ILE A 29 -14.64 -4.61 -4.05
CA ILE A 29 -13.60 -5.47 -4.60
C ILE A 29 -13.71 -6.86 -3.96
N VAL A 30 -13.84 -7.88 -4.79
CA VAL A 30 -13.87 -9.28 -4.35
C VAL A 30 -12.71 -10.02 -5.00
N VAL A 31 -11.83 -10.59 -4.17
CA VAL A 31 -10.77 -11.47 -4.63
C VAL A 31 -11.29 -12.90 -4.54
N PRO A 32 -11.45 -13.61 -5.67
CA PRO A 32 -11.96 -14.97 -5.64
C PRO A 32 -11.11 -15.89 -4.76
N GLY A 33 -11.77 -16.65 -3.88
CA GLY A 33 -11.10 -17.58 -2.98
C GLY A 33 -10.51 -16.97 -1.71
N SER A 34 -10.55 -15.64 -1.57
CA SER A 34 -10.09 -14.98 -0.35
C SER A 34 -11.26 -14.70 0.59
N PRO A 35 -11.11 -14.98 1.90
CA PRO A 35 -12.16 -14.63 2.86
C PRO A 35 -12.31 -13.11 2.95
N VAL A 36 -13.55 -12.65 3.09
CA VAL A 36 -13.86 -11.24 3.30
C VAL A 36 -13.56 -10.87 4.74
N GLN A 37 -12.77 -9.81 4.91
CA GLN A 37 -12.47 -9.22 6.21
C GLN A 37 -13.10 -7.84 6.31
N GLU A 38 -13.77 -7.54 7.41
CA GLU A 38 -14.41 -6.24 7.59
C GLU A 38 -13.40 -5.09 7.61
N PHE A 39 -12.23 -5.33 8.21
CA PHE A 39 -11.14 -4.36 8.32
C PHE A 39 -9.82 -4.98 7.86
N PHE A 40 -8.99 -4.16 7.25
CA PHE A 40 -7.64 -4.58 6.86
C PHE A 40 -6.69 -3.38 6.82
N TRP A 41 -5.41 -3.66 7.00
CA TRP A 41 -4.34 -2.68 6.89
C TRP A 41 -3.60 -2.87 5.58
N VAL A 42 -3.31 -1.77 4.90
CA VAL A 42 -2.61 -1.76 3.61
C VAL A 42 -1.68 -0.55 3.53
N PRO A 43 -0.54 -0.65 2.82
CA PRO A 43 0.29 0.53 2.55
C PRO A 43 -0.50 1.61 1.79
N PRO A 44 -0.17 2.89 1.97
CA PRO A 44 -0.80 3.96 1.22
C PRO A 44 -0.71 3.72 -0.29
N GLY A 45 -1.69 4.19 -1.04
CA GLY A 45 -1.71 4.08 -2.48
C GLY A 45 -3.09 4.03 -3.08
N GLY A 46 -3.13 3.94 -4.39
CA GLY A 46 -4.37 3.89 -5.15
C GLY A 46 -4.13 3.78 -6.65
N GLY A 47 -5.20 3.96 -7.42
CA GLY A 47 -5.18 3.81 -8.85
C GLY A 47 -4.54 4.97 -9.60
N LEU A 48 -3.92 4.67 -10.74
CA LEU A 48 -3.40 5.68 -11.66
C LEU A 48 -4.57 6.36 -12.39
N THR A 49 -4.45 7.66 -12.60
CA THR A 49 -5.25 8.38 -13.59
C THR A 49 -4.65 8.18 -14.98
N GLU A 50 -5.37 8.59 -16.04
CA GLU A 50 -4.97 8.35 -17.43
C GLU A 50 -3.56 8.87 -17.77
N ASP A 51 -3.20 10.03 -17.24
CA ASP A 51 -1.96 10.71 -17.59
C ASP A 51 -0.82 10.50 -16.60
N GLU A 52 -1.03 9.67 -15.60
CA GLU A 52 -0.01 9.41 -14.56
C GLU A 52 0.86 8.20 -14.89
N ASP A 53 2.14 8.28 -14.54
CA ASP A 53 2.97 7.10 -14.32
C ASP A 53 2.79 6.61 -12.87
N PHE A 54 3.39 5.46 -12.55
CA PHE A 54 3.24 4.87 -11.22
C PHE A 54 3.80 5.75 -10.10
N LEU A 55 4.93 6.40 -10.32
CA LEU A 55 5.54 7.24 -9.29
C LEU A 55 4.76 8.53 -9.05
N GLN A 56 4.20 9.12 -10.11
CA GLN A 56 3.31 10.28 -9.99
C GLN A 56 2.05 9.92 -9.19
N ALA A 57 1.45 8.76 -9.48
CA ALA A 57 0.30 8.27 -8.72
C ALA A 57 0.67 8.02 -7.25
N ALA A 58 1.81 7.41 -6.99
CA ALA A 58 2.28 7.17 -5.63
C ALA A 58 2.44 8.47 -4.85
N SER A 59 3.05 9.50 -5.46
CA SER A 59 3.23 10.81 -4.82
C SER A 59 1.90 11.48 -4.52
N ARG A 60 0.96 11.46 -5.47
CA ARG A 60 -0.37 12.04 -5.30
C ARG A 60 -1.16 11.33 -4.19
N GLU A 61 -1.19 10.01 -4.23
CA GLU A 61 -1.91 9.22 -3.23
C GLU A 61 -1.32 9.40 -1.83
N LEU A 62 0.00 9.48 -1.72
CA LEU A 62 0.66 9.72 -0.44
C LEU A 62 0.22 11.06 0.16
N LEU A 63 0.20 12.12 -0.66
CA LEU A 63 -0.28 13.43 -0.23
C LEU A 63 -1.76 13.38 0.19
N GLU A 64 -2.61 12.82 -0.65
CA GLU A 64 -4.06 12.73 -0.38
C GLU A 64 -4.36 11.97 0.90
N GLU A 65 -3.74 10.82 1.09
CA GLU A 65 -4.06 9.92 2.19
C GLU A 65 -3.35 10.27 3.50
N THR A 66 -2.21 10.95 3.45
CA THR A 66 -1.37 11.18 4.65
C THR A 66 -0.93 12.62 4.85
N GLY A 67 -0.99 13.44 3.82
CA GLY A 67 -0.44 14.79 3.84
C GLY A 67 1.08 14.86 3.71
N LEU A 68 1.76 13.74 3.54
CA LEU A 68 3.23 13.69 3.49
C LEU A 68 3.75 13.98 2.09
N THR A 69 4.79 14.83 2.01
CA THR A 69 5.47 15.19 0.77
C THR A 69 6.99 15.04 0.87
N GLU A 70 7.53 15.13 2.08
CA GLU A 70 8.96 15.08 2.34
C GLU A 70 9.45 13.65 2.50
N VAL A 71 9.55 12.94 1.38
CA VAL A 71 10.00 11.55 1.35
C VAL A 71 11.12 11.38 0.34
N GLU A 72 12.02 10.45 0.64
CA GLU A 72 13.05 10.00 -0.30
C GLU A 72 12.54 8.75 -1.00
N TRP A 73 12.33 8.84 -2.31
CA TRP A 73 11.82 7.75 -3.13
C TRP A 73 12.92 6.75 -3.44
N GLY A 74 12.61 5.49 -3.30
CA GLY A 74 13.45 4.35 -3.65
C GLY A 74 12.88 3.56 -4.83
N PRO A 75 13.39 2.34 -5.02
CA PRO A 75 12.99 1.50 -6.16
C PRO A 75 11.62 0.87 -5.97
N CYS A 76 11.07 0.33 -7.07
CA CYS A 76 9.95 -0.59 -7.01
C CYS A 76 10.42 -1.91 -6.40
N LEU A 77 9.83 -2.28 -5.28
CA LEU A 77 10.18 -3.50 -4.55
C LEU A 77 9.40 -4.72 -5.05
N TRP A 78 8.10 -4.54 -5.26
CA TRP A 78 7.18 -5.64 -5.53
C TRP A 78 6.17 -5.25 -6.60
N THR A 79 5.69 -6.27 -7.30
CA THR A 79 4.52 -6.17 -8.19
C THR A 79 3.47 -7.18 -7.73
N LEU A 80 2.21 -6.81 -7.92
CA LEU A 80 1.07 -7.70 -7.61
C LEU A 80 0.11 -7.69 -8.79
N ASP A 81 -0.13 -8.85 -9.35
CA ASP A 81 -1.14 -9.06 -10.39
C ASP A 81 -2.25 -9.94 -9.83
N ALA A 82 -3.48 -9.51 -9.99
CA ALA A 82 -4.64 -10.24 -9.48
C ALA A 82 -5.85 -10.00 -10.36
N ASP A 83 -6.57 -11.07 -10.67
CA ASP A 83 -7.88 -10.98 -11.29
C ASP A 83 -8.93 -10.91 -10.18
N VAL A 84 -9.69 -9.83 -10.17
CA VAL A 84 -10.68 -9.55 -9.13
C VAL A 84 -12.03 -9.22 -9.76
N ARG A 85 -13.04 -9.17 -8.93
CA ARG A 85 -14.32 -8.55 -9.29
C ARG A 85 -14.39 -7.17 -8.65
N TRP A 86 -14.65 -6.18 -9.47
CA TRP A 86 -14.78 -4.80 -9.04
C TRP A 86 -16.17 -4.28 -9.43
N GLY A 87 -17.02 -4.05 -8.43
CA GLY A 87 -18.41 -3.70 -8.69
C GLY A 87 -19.15 -4.73 -9.53
N GLY A 88 -18.81 -6.02 -9.37
CA GLY A 88 -19.38 -7.11 -10.15
C GLY A 88 -18.70 -7.39 -11.49
N GLU A 89 -17.83 -6.48 -11.96
CA GLU A 89 -17.14 -6.64 -13.25
C GLU A 89 -15.77 -7.30 -13.06
N PRO A 90 -15.33 -8.15 -13.99
CA PRO A 90 -13.99 -8.72 -13.95
C PRO A 90 -12.94 -7.64 -14.27
N VAL A 91 -11.94 -7.51 -13.42
CA VAL A 91 -10.85 -6.53 -13.56
C VAL A 91 -9.52 -7.21 -13.27
N HIS A 92 -8.54 -6.98 -14.12
CA HIS A 92 -7.16 -7.34 -13.85
C HIS A 92 -6.49 -6.19 -13.09
N MET A 93 -6.06 -6.43 -11.87
CA MET A 93 -5.30 -5.44 -11.08
C MET A 93 -3.82 -5.68 -11.26
N HIS A 94 -3.09 -4.60 -11.53
CA HIS A 94 -1.63 -4.59 -11.57
C HIS A 94 -1.13 -3.48 -10.65
N GLU A 95 -0.50 -3.84 -9.56
CA GLU A 95 0.04 -2.87 -8.59
C GLU A 95 1.56 -2.94 -8.51
N ARG A 96 2.18 -1.79 -8.28
CA ARG A 96 3.61 -1.67 -8.00
C ARG A 96 3.80 -1.02 -6.64
N TYR A 97 4.72 -1.59 -5.85
CA TYR A 97 5.03 -1.14 -4.50
C TYR A 97 6.41 -0.49 -4.49
N PHE A 98 6.45 0.79 -4.15
CA PHE A 98 7.70 1.58 -4.13
C PHE A 98 8.17 1.79 -2.70
N LEU A 99 9.46 1.62 -2.48
CA LEU A 99 10.10 2.00 -1.23
C LEU A 99 10.17 3.52 -1.15
N ALA A 100 9.86 4.07 0.01
CA ALA A 100 10.11 5.47 0.32
C ALA A 100 10.52 5.60 1.80
N ARG A 101 11.32 6.61 2.10
CA ARG A 101 11.70 6.92 3.47
C ARG A 101 11.23 8.32 3.84
N ALA A 102 10.55 8.42 4.98
CA ALA A 102 10.15 9.70 5.53
C ALA A 102 11.38 10.48 6.04
N ARG A 103 11.43 11.77 5.73
CA ARG A 103 12.49 12.67 6.18
C ARG A 103 12.05 13.38 7.45
N GLY A 104 12.68 13.02 8.57
CA GLY A 104 12.35 13.62 9.85
C GLY A 104 11.00 13.18 10.41
N ALA A 105 10.57 13.85 11.48
CA ALA A 105 9.25 13.64 12.06
C ALA A 105 8.21 14.36 11.21
N GLN A 106 7.22 13.62 10.69
CA GLN A 106 6.15 14.18 9.88
C GLN A 106 4.81 13.84 10.52
N THR A 107 3.91 14.82 10.48
CA THR A 107 2.56 14.66 11.01
C THR A 107 1.62 14.22 9.89
N ILE A 108 0.91 13.12 10.12
CA ILE A 108 -0.11 12.64 9.20
C ILE A 108 -1.36 13.48 9.36
N THR A 109 -1.94 13.92 8.23
CA THR A 109 -3.21 14.64 8.21
C THR A 109 -4.19 13.99 7.25
N ARG A 110 -5.47 14.06 7.58
CA ARG A 110 -6.58 13.61 6.73
C ARG A 110 -7.18 14.76 5.90
N ALA A 111 -6.57 15.94 5.93
CA ALA A 111 -7.12 17.15 5.32
C ALA A 111 -7.28 17.06 3.79
N TYR A 112 -6.50 16.21 3.13
CA TYR A 112 -6.50 16.07 1.67
C TYR A 112 -7.29 14.86 1.17
N LEU A 113 -7.93 14.09 2.06
CA LEU A 113 -8.75 12.95 1.67
C LEU A 113 -9.96 13.40 0.85
N GLU A 114 -10.21 12.72 -0.25
CA GLU A 114 -11.46 12.86 -0.98
C GLU A 114 -12.64 12.39 -0.10
N PRO A 115 -13.86 12.94 -0.27
CA PRO A 115 -15.00 12.58 0.59
C PRO A 115 -15.29 11.08 0.67
N GLU A 116 -15.10 10.35 -0.43
CA GLU A 116 -15.30 8.90 -0.48
C GLU A 116 -14.26 8.15 0.35
N GLU A 117 -13.01 8.61 0.33
CA GLU A 117 -11.91 8.02 1.09
C GLU A 117 -12.06 8.26 2.58
N GLN A 118 -12.64 9.38 2.99
CA GLN A 118 -12.89 9.70 4.40
C GLN A 118 -13.77 8.67 5.09
N GLN A 119 -14.67 8.02 4.35
CA GLN A 119 -15.54 6.98 4.88
C GLN A 119 -14.86 5.62 4.94
N GLY A 120 -13.95 5.33 3.99
CA GLY A 120 -13.25 4.06 3.89
C GLY A 120 -12.02 3.96 4.78
N ILE A 121 -11.28 5.06 4.93
CA ILE A 121 -10.06 5.11 5.74
C ILE A 121 -10.41 5.40 7.19
N ILE A 122 -10.09 4.45 8.09
CA ILE A 122 -10.46 4.52 9.50
C ILE A 122 -9.31 5.03 10.35
N ASP A 123 -8.07 4.60 10.05
CA ASP A 123 -6.92 4.88 10.90
C ASP A 123 -5.62 4.83 10.10
N HIS A 124 -4.57 5.43 10.68
CA HIS A 124 -3.19 5.41 10.22
C HIS A 124 -2.32 4.94 11.38
N ARG A 125 -1.35 4.08 11.10
CA ARG A 125 -0.44 3.60 12.13
C ARG A 125 0.91 3.26 11.54
N TRP A 126 1.97 3.62 12.25
CA TRP A 126 3.32 3.15 12.02
C TRP A 126 3.51 1.82 12.73
N TRP A 127 3.88 0.80 11.98
CA TRP A 127 4.06 -0.56 12.49
C TRP A 127 5.52 -0.95 12.47
N SER A 128 6.05 -1.44 13.60
CA SER A 128 7.33 -2.11 13.61
C SER A 128 7.21 -3.52 13.02
N LEU A 129 8.34 -4.10 12.60
CA LEU A 129 8.35 -5.48 12.13
C LEU A 129 7.82 -6.44 13.19
N ALA A 130 8.22 -6.25 14.46
CA ALA A 130 7.75 -7.08 15.56
C ALA A 130 6.23 -7.00 15.74
N GLU A 131 5.66 -5.82 15.60
CA GLU A 131 4.20 -5.61 15.67
C GLU A 131 3.48 -6.30 14.51
N LEU A 132 4.03 -6.24 13.29
CA LEU A 132 3.46 -6.95 12.14
C LEU A 132 3.46 -8.47 12.34
N VAL A 133 4.52 -9.00 12.91
CA VAL A 133 4.63 -10.45 13.19
C VAL A 133 3.63 -10.89 14.25
N ALA A 134 3.41 -10.05 15.27
CA ALA A 134 2.59 -10.41 16.43
C ALA A 134 1.09 -10.21 16.24
N THR A 135 0.67 -9.38 15.27
CA THR A 135 -0.74 -9.04 15.11
C THR A 135 -1.58 -10.18 14.56
N THR A 136 -2.85 -10.23 14.98
CA THR A 136 -3.87 -11.10 14.40
C THR A 136 -4.76 -10.37 13.39
N GLU A 137 -4.54 -9.06 13.22
CA GLU A 137 -5.28 -8.26 12.26
C GLU A 137 -4.86 -8.59 10.82
N THR A 138 -5.76 -8.35 9.88
CA THR A 138 -5.51 -8.61 8.47
C THR A 138 -4.58 -7.56 7.88
N LEU A 139 -3.44 -8.02 7.38
CA LEU A 139 -2.45 -7.19 6.69
C LEU A 139 -2.44 -7.50 5.19
N ARG A 140 -2.28 -6.47 4.39
CA ARG A 140 -2.07 -6.58 2.93
C ARG A 140 -0.76 -5.89 2.55
N PRO A 141 -0.02 -6.39 1.56
CA PRO A 141 -0.23 -7.65 0.85
C PRO A 141 0.00 -8.86 1.76
N MET A 142 -0.43 -10.02 1.32
CA MET A 142 -0.20 -11.27 2.07
C MET A 142 1.29 -11.49 2.30
N GLY A 143 1.66 -11.89 3.52
CA GLY A 143 3.06 -12.10 3.87
C GLY A 143 3.86 -10.83 4.09
N LEU A 144 3.20 -9.70 4.38
CA LEU A 144 3.86 -8.40 4.54
C LEU A 144 5.01 -8.44 5.54
N SER A 145 4.86 -9.11 6.68
CA SER A 145 5.93 -9.17 7.69
C SER A 145 7.20 -9.83 7.15
N GLU A 146 7.06 -10.90 6.40
CA GLU A 146 8.20 -11.60 5.77
C GLU A 146 8.83 -10.75 4.67
N LEU A 147 7.99 -10.12 3.85
CA LEU A 147 8.44 -9.22 2.79
C LEU A 147 9.21 -8.03 3.35
N LEU A 148 8.71 -7.42 4.42
CA LEU A 148 9.38 -6.29 5.05
C LEU A 148 10.69 -6.74 5.71
N ALA A 149 10.72 -7.91 6.36
CA ALA A 149 11.94 -8.45 6.93
C ALA A 149 13.04 -8.59 5.87
N ASP A 150 12.70 -9.07 4.68
CA ASP A 150 13.65 -9.19 3.57
C ASP A 150 14.17 -7.82 3.10
N VAL A 151 13.29 -6.82 3.01
CA VAL A 151 13.68 -5.45 2.64
C VAL A 151 14.66 -4.86 3.67
N LEU A 152 14.36 -5.02 4.95
CA LEU A 152 15.21 -4.49 6.04
C LEU A 152 16.55 -5.21 6.11
N ALA A 153 16.59 -6.50 5.83
CA ALA A 153 17.81 -7.31 5.86
C ALA A 153 18.86 -6.84 4.83
N VAL A 154 18.40 -6.33 3.67
CA VAL A 154 19.30 -5.84 2.61
C VAL A 154 19.48 -4.32 2.65
N GLY A 155 18.99 -3.65 3.69
CA GLY A 155 19.11 -2.19 3.85
C GLY A 155 18.31 -1.40 2.82
N GLY A 156 17.21 -1.96 2.31
CA GLY A 156 16.39 -1.33 1.29
C GLY A 156 16.98 -1.42 -0.12
N ARG A 157 18.04 -2.20 -0.33
CA ARG A 157 18.60 -2.44 -1.65
C ARG A 157 17.79 -3.54 -2.34
N PRO A 158 17.17 -3.26 -3.50
CA PRO A 158 16.43 -4.29 -4.21
C PRO A 158 17.36 -5.28 -4.89
N SER A 159 16.85 -6.47 -5.12
CA SER A 159 17.34 -7.29 -6.22
C SER A 159 17.15 -6.52 -7.53
N SER A 160 17.84 -6.90 -8.60
CA SER A 160 17.80 -6.22 -9.90
C SER A 160 16.38 -6.09 -10.49
N GLU A 161 15.42 -6.88 -10.01
CA GLU A 161 14.03 -6.86 -10.49
C GLU A 161 13.05 -6.85 -9.32
N PRO A 162 11.87 -6.19 -9.47
CA PRO A 162 10.81 -6.26 -8.48
C PRO A 162 10.32 -7.70 -8.29
N ARG A 163 10.04 -8.07 -7.04
CA ARG A 163 9.52 -9.39 -6.72
C ARG A 163 8.02 -9.45 -7.04
N ALA A 164 7.62 -10.46 -7.82
CA ALA A 164 6.20 -10.71 -8.05
C ALA A 164 5.56 -11.35 -6.82
N LEU A 165 4.51 -10.71 -6.31
CA LEU A 165 3.76 -11.19 -5.16
C LEU A 165 2.63 -12.13 -5.59
N ARG A 166 2.20 -12.97 -4.65
CA ARG A 166 1.03 -13.84 -4.81
C ARG A 166 -0.19 -13.22 -4.12
N THR A 167 -1.33 -13.47 -4.70
CA THR A 167 -2.63 -13.11 -4.10
C THR A 167 -3.12 -14.14 -3.12
#